data_a962a997d26d50d2ca63ec4c27831503
#
_entry.id   a962a997d26d50d2ca63ec4c27831503
#
_cell.length_a   1.000
_cell.length_b   1.000
_cell.length_c   1.000
_cell.angle_alpha   90.00
_cell.angle_beta   90.00
_cell.angle_gamma   90.00
#
_symmetry.space_group_name_H-M   'P 1'
#
loop_
_entity.id
_entity.type
_entity.pdbx_description
1 polymer ?
#
loop_
_entity_poly.entity_id
_entity_poly.type
_entity_poly.pdbx_seq_one_letter_code
_entity_poly.pdbx_strand_id
1 'polypeptide(L)'
;MSIPSLPAGYDVTKRVGSGRSDCHITVGFDREGTHIPRFLVLLHYQVSADPLQWDAIARMDHNETAALGHDIYKEGLHVDIARRYESAVHVEISDNLLPSIRGIVIRGCTDYLEKNTQYFIDVFEGDQSAANPPKWPDGGESPHTLISTKHVNTGMSKEQSREDPSEEVISMDELTEILAEAEGVTPEE
;
A
#
# COMPACT_ATOMS: atom_id res chain seq x y z
N MET A 1 7.13 -16.01 13.79
CA MET A 1 7.58 -15.94 12.37
C MET A 1 8.07 -14.53 12.12
N SER A 2 9.21 -14.36 11.47
CA SER A 2 9.68 -13.00 11.15
C SER A 2 8.86 -12.50 9.96
N ILE A 3 8.13 -11.41 10.16
CA ILE A 3 7.36 -10.71 9.13
C ILE A 3 8.16 -9.50 8.64
N PRO A 4 7.87 -8.93 7.45
CA PRO A 4 8.58 -7.76 6.93
C PRO A 4 8.57 -6.60 7.92
N SER A 5 9.69 -5.88 8.02
CA SER A 5 9.77 -4.68 8.83
C SER A 5 8.85 -3.58 8.29
N LEU A 6 8.26 -2.80 9.18
CA LEU A 6 7.53 -1.60 8.81
C LEU A 6 8.48 -0.52 8.26
N PRO A 7 8.02 0.37 7.37
CA PRO A 7 8.80 1.48 6.86
C PRO A 7 9.32 2.37 8.00
N ALA A 8 10.62 2.62 8.05
CA ALA A 8 11.21 3.46 9.08
C ALA A 8 11.12 4.96 8.73
N GLY A 9 11.02 5.82 9.75
CA GLY A 9 11.07 7.27 9.58
C GLY A 9 9.78 7.92 9.08
N TYR A 10 8.64 7.26 9.28
CA TYR A 10 7.30 7.81 9.08
C TYR A 10 6.58 7.98 10.41
N ASP A 11 5.68 8.97 10.50
CA ASP A 11 4.88 9.24 11.71
C ASP A 11 3.88 8.10 11.99
N VAL A 12 3.29 7.55 10.93
CA VAL A 12 2.35 6.44 10.98
C VAL A 12 2.86 5.32 10.09
N THR A 13 2.87 4.10 10.62
CA THR A 13 3.21 2.90 9.84
C THR A 13 2.23 1.78 10.16
N LYS A 14 1.78 1.08 9.13
CA LYS A 14 0.83 -0.03 9.24
C LYS A 14 1.20 -1.18 8.33
N ARG A 15 0.79 -2.38 8.73
CA ARG A 15 0.80 -3.57 7.89
C ARG A 15 -0.63 -3.89 7.49
N VAL A 16 -0.87 -4.03 6.19
CA VAL A 16 -2.18 -4.32 5.62
C VAL A 16 -2.20 -5.77 5.12
N GLY A 17 -3.28 -6.48 5.38
CA GLY A 17 -3.45 -7.84 4.87
C GLY A 17 -3.53 -7.85 3.34
N SER A 18 -2.78 -8.73 2.70
CA SER A 18 -2.74 -8.88 1.25
C SER A 18 -3.61 -10.03 0.71
N GLY A 19 -4.38 -10.69 1.58
CA GLY A 19 -5.15 -11.88 1.21
C GLY A 19 -4.29 -13.12 0.88
N ARG A 20 -2.95 -13.01 0.94
CA ARG A 20 -1.98 -14.09 0.67
C ARG A 20 -1.04 -14.26 1.85
N SER A 21 -0.68 -15.50 2.16
CA SER A 21 0.26 -15.83 3.25
C SER A 21 1.74 -15.59 2.89
N ASP A 22 2.05 -15.52 1.60
CA ASP A 22 3.39 -15.29 1.05
C ASP A 22 3.64 -13.82 0.66
N CYS A 23 2.69 -12.93 0.95
CA CYS A 23 2.79 -11.50 0.67
C CYS A 23 2.30 -10.66 1.84
N HIS A 24 2.92 -9.49 2.02
CA HIS A 24 2.47 -8.45 2.94
C HIS A 24 2.56 -7.08 2.28
N ILE A 25 1.63 -6.20 2.64
CA ILE A 25 1.72 -4.80 2.27
C ILE A 25 2.04 -3.99 3.52
N THR A 26 2.97 -3.05 3.41
CA THR A 26 3.25 -2.08 4.47
C THR A 26 3.04 -0.67 3.95
N VAL A 27 2.47 0.17 4.79
CA VAL A 27 2.18 1.58 4.50
C VAL A 27 2.89 2.45 5.55
N GLY A 28 3.53 3.51 5.10
CA GLY A 28 4.07 4.57 5.95
C GLY A 28 3.64 5.94 5.43
N PHE A 29 3.31 6.88 6.31
CA PHE A 29 3.04 8.26 5.92
C PHE A 29 3.32 9.25 7.06
N ASP A 30 3.62 10.49 6.68
CA ASP A 30 3.80 11.61 7.60
C ASP A 30 2.54 12.46 7.65
N ARG A 31 2.34 13.20 8.75
CA ARG A 31 1.20 14.07 8.98
C ARG A 31 1.65 15.49 9.29
N GLU A 32 1.09 16.44 8.55
CA GLU A 32 1.22 17.88 8.83
C GLU A 32 -0.16 18.51 8.96
N GLY A 33 -0.71 18.52 10.18
CA GLY A 33 -2.11 18.91 10.40
C GLY A 33 -3.06 17.90 9.74
N THR A 34 -3.81 18.36 8.73
CA THR A 34 -4.72 17.54 7.91
C THR A 34 -4.13 17.19 6.53
N HIS A 35 -2.83 17.35 6.35
CA HIS A 35 -2.13 17.08 5.11
C HIS A 35 -1.15 15.92 5.27
N ILE A 36 -0.99 15.11 4.23
CA ILE A 36 -0.03 14.02 4.15
C ILE A 36 1.03 14.39 3.09
N PRO A 37 2.17 14.97 3.49
CA PRO A 37 3.18 15.45 2.54
C PRO A 37 4.06 14.32 1.98
N ARG A 38 4.10 13.17 2.66
CA ARG A 38 4.93 12.04 2.27
C ARG A 38 4.27 10.72 2.63
N PHE A 39 4.33 9.75 1.70
CA PHE A 39 3.90 8.38 1.96
C PHE A 39 4.74 7.36 1.19
N LEU A 40 4.63 6.11 1.62
CA LEU A 40 5.27 4.93 1.02
C LEU A 40 4.34 3.73 1.16
N VAL A 41 4.12 3.00 0.07
CA VAL A 41 3.43 1.70 0.06
C VAL A 41 4.37 0.66 -0.55
N LEU A 42 4.61 -0.42 0.18
CA LEU A 42 5.49 -1.51 -0.24
C LEU A 42 4.72 -2.83 -0.29
N LEU A 43 4.92 -3.58 -1.37
CA LEU A 43 4.54 -4.98 -1.46
C LEU A 43 5.77 -5.84 -1.16
N HIS A 44 5.66 -6.69 -0.14
CA HIS A 44 6.67 -7.66 0.24
C HIS A 44 6.26 -9.06 -0.21
N TYR A 45 7.22 -9.81 -0.71
CA TYR A 45 7.07 -11.21 -1.12
C TYR A 45 8.04 -12.10 -0.38
N GLN A 46 7.59 -13.27 0.05
CA GLN A 46 8.41 -14.27 0.70
C GLN A 46 9.26 -15.01 -0.33
N VAL A 47 10.51 -14.62 -0.47
CA VAL A 47 11.45 -15.18 -1.46
C VAL A 47 12.09 -16.49 -1.02
N SER A 48 12.05 -16.79 0.29
CA SER A 48 12.50 -18.05 0.87
C SER A 48 11.71 -18.40 2.12
N ALA A 49 11.45 -19.69 2.32
CA ALA A 49 10.83 -20.22 3.53
C ALA A 49 11.86 -20.73 4.55
N ASP A 50 13.06 -21.14 4.10
CA ASP A 50 14.14 -21.64 4.93
C ASP A 50 15.52 -21.21 4.39
N PRO A 51 16.21 -20.23 5.03
CA PRO A 51 15.67 -19.35 6.07
C PRO A 51 14.56 -18.44 5.55
N LEU A 52 13.64 -18.06 6.44
CA LEU A 52 12.56 -17.14 6.09
C LEU A 52 13.13 -15.78 5.67
N GLN A 53 12.85 -15.39 4.42
CA GLN A 53 13.31 -14.12 3.86
C GLN A 53 12.18 -13.44 3.09
N TRP A 54 12.10 -12.11 3.25
CA TRP A 54 11.15 -11.25 2.59
C TRP A 54 11.89 -10.16 1.81
N ASP A 55 11.47 -9.93 0.58
CA ASP A 55 11.95 -8.82 -0.23
C ASP A 55 10.79 -7.87 -0.57
N ALA A 56 11.07 -6.57 -0.58
CA ALA A 56 10.15 -5.58 -1.11
C ALA A 56 10.24 -5.61 -2.65
N ILE A 57 9.19 -6.11 -3.30
CA ILE A 57 9.19 -6.34 -4.75
C ILE A 57 8.51 -5.23 -5.56
N ALA A 58 7.64 -4.43 -4.93
CA ALA A 58 7.05 -3.25 -5.57
C ALA A 58 6.94 -2.11 -4.55
N ARG A 59 7.13 -0.90 -5.03
CA ARG A 59 7.12 0.33 -4.23
C ARG A 59 6.37 1.42 -4.97
N MET A 60 5.47 2.10 -4.24
CA MET A 60 4.82 3.33 -4.68
C MET A 60 5.03 4.38 -3.59
N ASP A 61 5.54 5.56 -3.95
CA ASP A 61 5.82 6.59 -2.96
C ASP A 61 5.57 8.00 -3.49
N HIS A 62 5.44 8.91 -2.57
CA HIS A 62 5.29 10.34 -2.78
C HIS A 62 6.06 11.10 -1.70
N ASN A 63 6.74 12.17 -2.11
CA ASN A 63 7.43 13.05 -1.17
C ASN A 63 7.54 14.45 -1.79
N GLU A 64 6.68 15.36 -1.36
CA GLU A 64 6.71 16.76 -1.80
C GLU A 64 7.65 17.66 -0.97
N THR A 65 8.17 17.14 0.15
CA THR A 65 9.02 17.91 1.06
C THR A 65 10.49 17.90 0.70
N ALA A 66 10.95 16.88 -0.03
CA ALA A 66 12.34 16.76 -0.42
C ALA A 66 12.59 17.42 -1.79
N ALA A 67 13.69 18.16 -1.92
CA ALA A 67 14.06 18.83 -3.17
C ALA A 67 14.27 17.86 -4.36
N LEU A 68 14.57 16.58 -4.06
CA LEU A 68 14.69 15.46 -5.01
C LEU A 68 13.69 14.34 -4.67
N GLY A 69 12.57 14.69 -4.02
CA GLY A 69 11.51 13.74 -3.70
C GLY A 69 10.64 13.44 -4.93
N HIS A 70 10.04 12.27 -4.94
CA HIS A 70 9.07 11.88 -5.96
C HIS A 70 7.72 12.55 -5.71
N ASP A 71 7.43 13.61 -6.45
CA ASP A 71 6.15 14.32 -6.39
C ASP A 71 5.22 13.78 -7.50
N ILE A 72 4.37 12.82 -7.16
CA ILE A 72 3.44 12.17 -8.11
C ILE A 72 2.47 13.13 -8.80
N TYR A 73 2.26 14.33 -8.26
CA TYR A 73 1.43 15.36 -8.88
C TYR A 73 2.15 16.15 -9.96
N LYS A 74 3.48 16.02 -10.02
CA LYS A 74 4.34 16.63 -11.06
C LYS A 74 4.87 15.60 -12.04
N GLU A 75 5.16 14.39 -11.55
CA GLU A 75 5.87 13.36 -12.29
C GLU A 75 4.94 12.24 -12.80
N GLY A 76 3.68 12.21 -12.33
CA GLY A 76 2.75 11.10 -12.58
C GLY A 76 2.92 9.97 -11.55
N LEU A 77 1.90 9.11 -11.48
CA LEU A 77 1.91 7.95 -10.60
C LEU A 77 2.73 6.83 -11.22
N HIS A 78 3.67 6.31 -10.47
CA HIS A 78 4.58 5.26 -10.92
C HIS A 78 4.75 4.18 -9.85
N VAL A 79 5.28 3.04 -10.26
CA VAL A 79 5.70 1.94 -9.40
C VAL A 79 7.14 1.54 -9.73
N ASP A 80 7.96 1.44 -8.70
CA ASP A 80 9.29 0.84 -8.79
C ASP A 80 9.16 -0.65 -8.52
N ILE A 81 9.57 -1.49 -9.48
CA ILE A 81 9.48 -2.95 -9.39
C ILE A 81 10.90 -3.51 -9.27
N ALA A 82 11.18 -4.20 -8.18
CA ALA A 82 12.42 -4.94 -8.02
C ALA A 82 12.43 -6.16 -8.96
N ARG A 83 13.62 -6.57 -9.38
CA ARG A 83 13.84 -7.79 -10.18
C ARG A 83 14.96 -8.60 -9.53
N ARG A 84 14.73 -9.90 -9.38
CA ARG A 84 15.64 -10.78 -8.62
C ARG A 84 17.08 -10.77 -9.11
N TYR A 85 17.27 -10.67 -10.42
CA TYR A 85 18.58 -10.79 -11.06
C TYR A 85 18.99 -9.58 -11.89
N GLU A 86 18.20 -8.51 -11.85
CA GLU A 86 18.43 -7.31 -12.66
C GLU A 86 18.19 -6.04 -11.84
N SER A 87 18.50 -4.90 -12.40
CA SER A 87 18.18 -3.61 -11.79
C SER A 87 16.67 -3.43 -11.68
N ALA A 88 16.22 -2.75 -10.64
CA ALA A 88 14.82 -2.34 -10.52
C ALA A 88 14.38 -1.51 -11.73
N VAL A 89 13.12 -1.59 -12.08
CA VAL A 89 12.52 -0.84 -13.18
C VAL A 89 11.48 0.13 -12.65
N HIS A 90 11.55 1.36 -13.14
CA HIS A 90 10.56 2.40 -12.90
C HIS A 90 9.48 2.34 -13.98
N VAL A 91 8.23 2.23 -13.59
CA VAL A 91 7.09 2.06 -14.50
C VAL A 91 6.03 3.10 -14.19
N GLU A 92 5.74 3.96 -15.16
CA GLU A 92 4.62 4.89 -15.09
C GLU A 92 3.30 4.14 -15.28
N ILE A 93 2.33 4.37 -14.39
CA ILE A 93 1.04 3.66 -14.40
C ILE A 93 -0.15 4.59 -14.62
N SER A 94 -0.01 5.88 -14.36
CA SER A 94 -1.04 6.87 -14.66
C SER A 94 -0.43 8.27 -14.78
N ASP A 95 -0.80 8.96 -15.86
CA ASP A 95 -0.58 10.39 -16.09
C ASP A 95 -1.84 11.22 -15.79
N ASN A 96 -2.92 10.57 -15.38
CA ASN A 96 -4.19 11.21 -15.07
C ASN A 96 -4.11 12.06 -13.80
N LEU A 97 -5.00 13.02 -13.68
CA LEU A 97 -5.12 13.84 -12.47
C LEU A 97 -5.50 12.95 -11.28
N LEU A 98 -4.60 12.91 -10.31
CA LEU A 98 -4.83 12.20 -9.05
C LEU A 98 -5.73 13.03 -8.11
N PRO A 99 -6.51 12.37 -7.23
CA PRO A 99 -7.25 13.07 -6.19
C PRO A 99 -6.31 13.92 -5.33
N SER A 100 -6.77 15.12 -4.93
CA SER A 100 -6.01 15.99 -4.01
C SER A 100 -5.91 15.44 -2.60
N ILE A 101 -6.86 14.58 -2.20
CA ILE A 101 -6.89 13.88 -0.92
C ILE A 101 -5.89 12.72 -0.96
N ARG A 102 -4.79 12.84 -0.21
CA ARG A 102 -3.69 11.87 -0.23
C ARG A 102 -4.10 10.50 0.28
N GLY A 103 -5.00 10.43 1.25
CA GLY A 103 -5.53 9.18 1.77
C GLY A 103 -6.21 8.32 0.70
N ILE A 104 -6.95 8.95 -0.24
CA ILE A 104 -7.54 8.25 -1.39
C ILE A 104 -6.44 7.67 -2.28
N VAL A 105 -5.37 8.42 -2.52
CA VAL A 105 -4.24 7.94 -3.33
C VAL A 105 -3.51 6.80 -2.66
N ILE A 106 -3.22 6.90 -1.34
CA ILE A 106 -2.56 5.83 -0.57
C ILE A 106 -3.40 4.56 -0.61
N ARG A 107 -4.71 4.67 -0.38
CA ARG A 107 -5.63 3.54 -0.50
C ARG A 107 -5.60 2.94 -1.90
N GLY A 108 -5.66 3.78 -2.94
CA GLY A 108 -5.56 3.36 -4.34
C GLY A 108 -4.26 2.61 -4.64
N CYS A 109 -3.11 3.10 -4.14
CA CYS A 109 -1.82 2.42 -4.26
C CYS A 109 -1.83 1.05 -3.57
N THR A 110 -2.41 0.97 -2.37
CA THR A 110 -2.52 -0.28 -1.62
C THR A 110 -3.39 -1.30 -2.35
N ASP A 111 -4.58 -0.89 -2.80
CA ASP A 111 -5.49 -1.70 -3.62
C ASP A 111 -4.83 -2.17 -4.94
N TYR A 112 -4.09 -1.29 -5.59
CA TYR A 112 -3.40 -1.60 -6.84
C TYR A 112 -2.33 -2.68 -6.65
N LEU A 113 -1.50 -2.55 -5.62
CA LEU A 113 -0.48 -3.56 -5.31
C LEU A 113 -1.12 -4.88 -4.88
N GLU A 114 -2.19 -4.86 -4.08
CA GLU A 114 -2.90 -6.07 -3.65
C GLU A 114 -3.51 -6.82 -4.82
N LYS A 115 -4.31 -6.14 -5.64
CA LYS A 115 -5.03 -6.75 -6.77
C LYS A 115 -4.10 -7.29 -7.85
N ASN A 116 -2.91 -6.71 -7.98
CA ASN A 116 -1.94 -7.07 -9.01
C ASN A 116 -0.71 -7.80 -8.45
N THR A 117 -0.81 -8.36 -7.24
CA THR A 117 0.30 -9.03 -6.55
C THR A 117 0.99 -10.08 -7.43
N GLN A 118 0.23 -10.90 -8.17
CA GLN A 118 0.81 -11.93 -9.03
C GLN A 118 1.64 -11.33 -10.17
N TYR A 119 1.18 -10.24 -10.79
CA TYR A 119 1.97 -9.54 -11.81
C TYR A 119 3.34 -9.10 -11.26
N PHE A 120 3.36 -8.52 -10.05
CA PHE A 120 4.62 -8.06 -9.44
C PHE A 120 5.55 -9.22 -9.09
N ILE A 121 5.02 -10.35 -8.64
CA ILE A 121 5.81 -11.57 -8.41
C ILE A 121 6.41 -12.06 -9.73
N ASP A 122 5.62 -12.18 -10.79
CA ASP A 122 6.07 -12.66 -12.10
C ASP A 122 7.16 -11.76 -12.71
N VAL A 123 7.02 -10.42 -12.55
CA VAL A 123 8.07 -9.48 -12.97
C VAL A 123 9.34 -9.62 -12.11
N PHE A 124 9.17 -9.77 -10.79
CA PHE A 124 10.30 -9.97 -9.88
C PHE A 124 11.08 -11.24 -10.18
N GLU A 125 10.40 -12.36 -10.44
CA GLU A 125 11.03 -13.65 -10.77
C GLU A 125 11.57 -13.69 -12.21
N GLY A 126 11.16 -12.77 -13.07
CA GLY A 126 11.58 -12.70 -14.48
C GLY A 126 10.68 -13.49 -15.44
N ASP A 127 9.52 -13.96 -14.97
CA ASP A 127 8.54 -14.71 -15.76
C ASP A 127 7.69 -13.78 -16.65
N GLN A 128 7.63 -12.50 -16.34
CA GLN A 128 6.89 -11.48 -17.08
C GLN A 128 7.69 -10.18 -17.27
N SER A 129 7.46 -9.50 -18.40
CA SER A 129 8.02 -8.18 -18.65
C SER A 129 7.24 -7.09 -17.91
N ALA A 130 7.96 -6.09 -17.37
CA ALA A 130 7.36 -4.90 -16.76
C ALA A 130 6.77 -3.90 -17.79
N ALA A 131 6.94 -4.12 -19.09
CA ALA A 131 6.54 -3.17 -20.15
C ALA A 131 5.05 -2.90 -20.27
N ASN A 132 4.21 -3.79 -19.73
CA ASN A 132 2.75 -3.67 -19.78
C ASN A 132 2.18 -3.81 -18.37
N PRO A 133 2.28 -2.78 -17.52
CA PRO A 133 1.74 -2.83 -16.18
C PRO A 133 0.20 -2.93 -16.22
N PRO A 134 -0.42 -3.50 -15.19
CA PRO A 134 -1.86 -3.42 -15.02
C PRO A 134 -2.30 -1.95 -15.03
N LYS A 135 -3.49 -1.70 -15.60
CA LYS A 135 -4.02 -0.34 -15.64
C LYS A 135 -4.38 0.14 -14.24
N TRP A 136 -4.04 1.39 -13.96
CA TRP A 136 -4.61 2.11 -12.83
C TRP A 136 -6.12 2.25 -13.04
N PRO A 137 -6.95 1.99 -12.02
CA PRO A 137 -8.40 2.18 -12.17
C PRO A 137 -8.67 3.64 -12.51
N ASP A 138 -9.22 3.87 -13.70
CA ASP A 138 -9.67 5.20 -14.11
C ASP A 138 -10.68 5.69 -13.07
N GLY A 139 -10.53 6.92 -12.61
CA GLY A 139 -11.30 7.54 -11.53
C GLY A 139 -12.82 7.69 -11.77
N GLY A 140 -13.42 6.81 -12.58
CA GLY A 140 -14.84 6.68 -12.81
C GLY A 140 -15.57 5.78 -11.82
N GLU A 141 -14.87 4.94 -11.07
CA GLU A 141 -15.43 4.26 -9.92
C GLU A 141 -14.93 4.95 -8.65
N SER A 142 -15.66 5.98 -8.26
CA SER A 142 -15.51 6.62 -6.97
C SER A 142 -15.54 5.54 -5.88
N PRO A 143 -14.60 5.52 -4.93
CA PRO A 143 -14.64 4.57 -3.81
C PRO A 143 -15.92 4.66 -2.96
N HIS A 144 -16.74 5.67 -3.20
CA HIS A 144 -18.02 5.88 -2.54
C HIS A 144 -19.11 4.84 -2.86
N THR A 145 -18.90 3.94 -3.84
CA THR A 145 -19.97 2.97 -4.24
C THR A 145 -19.78 1.60 -3.59
N LEU A 146 -18.76 1.38 -2.78
CA LEU A 146 -18.52 0.09 -2.11
C LEU A 146 -18.87 0.07 -0.62
N ILE A 147 -19.53 1.10 -0.08
CA ILE A 147 -20.11 1.04 1.26
C ILE A 147 -21.59 0.75 1.15
N SER A 148 -21.96 -0.40 0.63
CA SER A 148 -23.28 -1.00 0.87
C SER A 148 -23.26 -2.49 0.57
N THR A 149 -22.89 -3.25 1.56
CA THR A 149 -23.63 -4.48 1.92
C THR A 149 -23.18 -4.98 3.29
N LYS A 150 -24.12 -4.92 4.18
CA LYS A 150 -24.15 -5.56 5.49
C LYS A 150 -23.63 -6.99 5.45
N HIS A 151 -22.75 -7.34 6.38
CA HIS A 151 -22.99 -8.55 7.14
C HIS A 151 -22.50 -8.37 8.58
N VAL A 152 -23.50 -8.19 9.43
CA VAL A 152 -23.44 -8.45 10.87
C VAL A 152 -23.05 -9.92 11.05
N ASN A 153 -21.95 -10.19 11.70
CA ASN A 153 -21.83 -11.43 12.45
C ASN A 153 -21.19 -11.19 13.81
N THR A 154 -22.05 -11.36 14.77
CA THR A 154 -21.83 -11.30 16.20
C THR A 154 -21.02 -12.53 16.65
N GLY A 155 -20.01 -12.31 17.48
CA GLY A 155 -19.76 -13.34 18.48
C GLY A 155 -18.31 -13.75 18.72
N MET A 156 -17.83 -13.32 19.88
CA MET A 156 -17.11 -14.09 20.88
C MET A 156 -15.58 -14.10 20.89
N SER A 157 -15.20 -13.62 22.03
CA SER A 157 -14.09 -14.04 22.90
C SER A 157 -12.81 -13.23 22.83
N LYS A 158 -12.74 -12.30 23.76
CA LYS A 158 -11.50 -11.73 24.29
C LYS A 158 -10.65 -12.85 24.85
N GLU A 159 -9.52 -13.06 24.23
CA GLU A 159 -8.34 -13.58 24.89
C GLU A 159 -7.26 -12.52 24.75
N GLN A 160 -6.95 -11.88 25.85
CA GLN A 160 -6.01 -10.78 25.98
C GLN A 160 -4.60 -11.34 25.95
N SER A 161 -4.08 -11.63 24.74
CA SER A 161 -2.63 -11.70 24.52
C SER A 161 -2.13 -10.28 24.38
N ARG A 162 -1.12 -9.91 25.15
CA ARG A 162 -0.37 -8.68 24.95
C ARG A 162 0.47 -8.85 23.68
N GLU A 163 -0.15 -8.58 22.55
CA GLU A 163 0.55 -8.47 21.26
C GLU A 163 1.21 -7.10 21.19
N ASP A 164 2.45 -7.08 20.69
CA ASP A 164 3.18 -5.86 20.38
C ASP A 164 2.39 -5.11 19.30
N PRO A 165 2.01 -3.84 19.50
CA PRO A 165 1.22 -3.09 18.51
C PRO A 165 1.89 -2.96 17.13
N SER A 166 3.19 -3.32 17.01
CA SER A 166 3.92 -3.35 15.75
C SER A 166 3.62 -4.58 14.88
N GLU A 167 2.98 -5.64 15.44
CA GLU A 167 2.65 -6.88 14.72
C GLU A 167 1.20 -6.92 14.19
N GLU A 168 0.40 -5.93 14.52
CA GLU A 168 -1.00 -5.87 14.11
C GLU A 168 -1.13 -5.69 12.59
N VAL A 169 -1.82 -6.65 11.95
CA VAL A 169 -2.20 -6.56 10.54
C VAL A 169 -3.61 -6.00 10.47
N ILE A 170 -3.75 -4.83 9.86
CA ILE A 170 -5.03 -4.16 9.70
C ILE A 170 -5.70 -4.54 8.38
N SER A 171 -7.02 -4.39 8.33
CA SER A 171 -7.80 -4.50 7.10
C SER A 171 -7.70 -3.23 6.25
N MET A 172 -8.16 -3.30 5.00
CA MET A 172 -8.25 -2.14 4.12
C MET A 172 -9.24 -1.08 4.63
N ASP A 173 -10.31 -1.52 5.31
CA ASP A 173 -11.30 -0.61 5.90
C ASP A 173 -10.71 0.15 7.07
N GLU A 174 -9.97 -0.50 7.97
CA GLU A 174 -9.25 0.14 9.06
C GLU A 174 -8.17 1.10 8.54
N LEU A 175 -7.45 0.76 7.46
CA LEU A 175 -6.54 1.71 6.81
C LEU A 175 -7.29 2.94 6.32
N THR A 176 -8.47 2.78 5.72
CA THR A 176 -9.28 3.88 5.22
C THR A 176 -9.71 4.82 6.35
N GLU A 177 -10.13 4.28 7.49
CA GLU A 177 -10.49 5.06 8.68
C GLU A 177 -9.29 5.88 9.20
N ILE A 178 -8.12 5.25 9.31
CA ILE A 178 -6.88 5.91 9.75
C ILE A 178 -6.50 7.06 8.81
N LEU A 179 -6.62 6.87 7.49
CA LEU A 179 -6.32 7.88 6.50
C LEU A 179 -7.33 9.04 6.53
N ALA A 180 -8.62 8.74 6.68
CA ALA A 180 -9.67 9.75 6.82
C ALA A 180 -9.47 10.60 8.08
N GLU A 181 -9.14 9.97 9.21
CA GLU A 181 -8.79 10.69 10.45
C GLU A 181 -7.56 11.58 10.25
N ALA A 182 -6.53 11.08 9.55
CA ALA A 182 -5.31 11.84 9.30
C ALA A 182 -5.55 13.12 8.51
N GLU A 183 -6.51 13.13 7.60
CA GLU A 183 -6.86 14.28 6.74
C GLU A 183 -8.06 15.08 7.28
N GLY A 184 -8.60 14.71 8.44
CA GLY A 184 -9.76 15.40 9.05
C GLY A 184 -11.05 15.27 8.21
N VAL A 185 -11.12 14.22 7.38
CA VAL A 185 -12.31 13.88 6.60
C VAL A 185 -13.13 12.89 7.43
N THR A 186 -14.32 13.29 7.86
CA THR A 186 -15.25 12.33 8.46
C THR A 186 -15.74 11.39 7.36
N PRO A 187 -15.66 10.05 7.54
CA PRO A 187 -16.37 9.15 6.65
C PRO A 187 -17.85 9.52 6.70
N GLU A 188 -18.41 9.94 5.58
CA GLU A 188 -19.84 10.24 5.51
C GLU A 188 -20.63 8.96 5.83
N GLU A 189 -21.60 9.08 6.76
CA GLU A 189 -22.55 8.04 7.12
C GLU A 189 -23.46 7.65 5.95
#